data_e11adc198ae08dbbf7bd102218ac4620
#
_entry.id   e11adc198ae08dbbf7bd102218ac4620
#
_cell.length_a   1.000
_cell.length_b   1.000
_cell.length_c   1.000
_cell.angle_alpha   90.00
_cell.angle_beta   90.00
_cell.angle_gamma   90.00
#
_symmetry.space_group_name_H-M   'P 1'
#
loop_
_entity.id
_entity.type
_entity.pdbx_description
1 polymer ?
#
loop_
_entity_poly.entity_id
_entity_poly.type
_entity_poly.pdbx_seq_one_letter_code
_entity_poly.pdbx_strand_id
1 'polypeptide(L)' 'DRTYNLLQALTSTLEALDAYEVYAQDDSNGIFLELIEDERRHAERLLGELRSCLLAADR' A
#
# COMPACT_ATOMS: atom_id res chain seq x y z
N ASP A 1 -10.36 15.16 -3.96
CA ASP A 1 -9.95 14.71 -5.30
C ASP A 1 -9.54 13.24 -5.25
N ARG A 2 -10.12 12.43 -6.13
CA ARG A 2 -9.90 10.97 -6.11
C ARG A 2 -8.43 10.60 -6.34
N THR A 3 -7.79 11.23 -7.31
CA THR A 3 -6.38 10.95 -7.60
C THR A 3 -5.50 11.27 -6.40
N TYR A 4 -5.72 12.41 -5.78
CA TYR A 4 -4.99 12.81 -4.58
C TYR A 4 -5.23 11.81 -3.44
N ASN A 5 -6.48 11.42 -3.23
CA ASN A 5 -6.83 10.50 -2.15
C ASN A 5 -6.19 9.12 -2.36
N LEU A 6 -6.18 8.63 -3.59
CA LEU A 6 -5.51 7.36 -3.92
C LEU A 6 -4.01 7.43 -3.68
N LEU A 7 -3.40 8.55 -4.06
CA LEU A 7 -1.97 8.75 -3.86
C LEU A 7 -1.62 8.78 -2.37
N GLN A 8 -2.42 9.48 -1.56
CA GLN A 8 -2.21 9.52 -0.12
C GLN A 8 -2.39 8.14 0.53
N ALA A 9 -3.42 7.41 0.10
CA ALA A 9 -3.65 6.06 0.61
C ALA A 9 -2.48 5.13 0.26
N LEU A 10 -1.98 5.21 -0.97
CA LEU A 10 -0.83 4.41 -1.39
C LEU A 10 0.41 4.76 -0.58
N THR A 11 0.66 6.04 -0.36
CA THR A 11 1.80 6.49 0.44
C THR A 11 1.73 5.91 1.86
N SER A 12 0.55 6.01 2.49
CA SER A 12 0.34 5.45 3.84
C SER A 12 0.56 3.94 3.87
N THR A 13 0.09 3.23 2.83
CA THR A 13 0.27 1.79 2.73
C THR A 13 1.76 1.42 2.61
N LEU A 14 2.51 2.16 1.80
CA LEU A 14 3.94 1.92 1.63
C LEU A 14 4.71 2.22 2.93
N GLU A 15 4.33 3.26 3.65
CA GLU A 15 4.91 3.56 4.95
C GLU A 15 4.64 2.45 5.97
N ALA A 16 3.42 1.91 5.95
CA ALA A 16 3.06 0.78 6.81
C ALA A 16 3.91 -0.45 6.49
N LEU A 17 4.12 -0.74 5.20
CA LEU A 17 4.97 -1.85 4.78
C LEU A 17 6.39 -1.72 5.33
N ASP A 18 6.97 -0.53 5.25
CA ASP A 18 8.31 -0.28 5.78
C ASP A 18 8.36 -0.54 7.30
N ALA A 19 7.36 -0.06 8.01
CA ALA A 19 7.27 -0.25 9.46
C ALA A 19 7.13 -1.72 9.83
N TYR A 20 6.26 -2.45 9.12
CA TYR A 20 6.01 -3.87 9.41
C TYR A 20 7.24 -4.72 9.15
N GLU A 21 8.05 -4.38 8.16
CA GLU A 21 9.30 -5.10 7.90
C GLU A 21 10.27 -4.98 9.08
N VAL A 22 10.32 -3.80 9.70
CA VAL A 22 11.13 -3.60 10.91
C VAL A 22 10.56 -4.39 12.07
N TYR A 23 9.24 -4.31 12.29
CA TYR A 23 8.58 -5.00 13.40
C TYR A 23 8.69 -6.51 13.29
N ALA A 24 8.65 -7.03 12.05
CA ALA A 24 8.76 -8.48 11.82
C ALA A 24 10.09 -9.05 12.30
N GLN A 25 11.14 -8.24 12.33
CA GLN A 25 12.46 -8.68 12.81
C GLN A 25 12.45 -9.01 14.31
N ASP A 26 11.56 -8.35 15.07
CA ASP A 26 11.48 -8.51 16.51
C ASP A 26 10.36 -9.45 16.95
N ASP A 27 9.53 -9.94 16.04
CA ASP A 27 8.34 -10.71 16.37
C ASP A 27 8.46 -12.14 15.84
N SER A 28 8.40 -13.10 16.74
CA SER A 28 8.48 -14.52 16.36
C SER A 28 7.13 -15.15 16.01
N ASN A 29 6.01 -14.43 16.19
CA ASN A 29 4.67 -14.98 15.98
C ASN A 29 4.17 -14.88 14.53
N GLY A 30 4.85 -14.12 13.69
CA GLY A 30 4.51 -14.02 12.28
C GLY A 30 3.36 -13.10 11.93
N ILE A 31 2.81 -12.36 12.89
CA ILE A 31 1.69 -11.44 12.61
C ILE A 31 2.11 -10.36 11.60
N PHE A 32 3.31 -9.81 11.73
CA PHE A 32 3.75 -8.74 10.83
C PHE A 32 4.02 -9.27 9.42
N LEU A 33 4.44 -10.51 9.28
CA LEU A 33 4.59 -11.13 7.96
C LEU A 33 3.24 -11.28 7.27
N GLU A 34 2.19 -11.62 8.02
CA GLU A 34 0.84 -11.70 7.47
C GLU A 34 0.32 -10.31 7.08
N LEU A 35 0.58 -9.30 7.93
CA LEU A 35 0.16 -7.93 7.63
C LEU A 35 0.88 -7.37 6.41
N ILE A 36 2.14 -7.73 6.21
CA ILE A 36 2.89 -7.34 5.02
C ILE A 36 2.21 -7.87 3.76
N GLU A 37 1.79 -9.14 3.79
CA GLU A 37 1.09 -9.73 2.65
C GLU A 37 -0.22 -8.99 2.34
N ASP A 38 -0.99 -8.66 3.40
CA ASP A 38 -2.24 -7.92 3.25
C ASP A 38 -1.99 -6.52 2.68
N GLU A 39 -0.99 -5.81 3.21
CA GLU A 39 -0.68 -4.46 2.75
C GLU A 39 -0.15 -4.43 1.32
N ARG A 40 0.58 -5.45 0.91
CA ARG A 40 1.02 -5.56 -0.49
C ARG A 40 -0.16 -5.65 -1.43
N ARG A 41 -1.18 -6.42 -1.07
CA ARG A 41 -2.40 -6.50 -1.88
C ARG A 41 -3.12 -5.16 -1.93
N HIS A 42 -3.17 -4.44 -0.81
CA HIS A 42 -3.74 -3.10 -0.77
C HIS A 42 -2.98 -2.15 -1.69
N ALA A 43 -1.65 -2.18 -1.64
CA ALA A 43 -0.81 -1.34 -2.49
C ALA A 43 -1.05 -1.62 -3.98
N GLU A 44 -1.14 -2.89 -4.36
CA GLU A 44 -1.40 -3.29 -5.73
C GLU A 44 -2.76 -2.77 -6.22
N ARG A 45 -3.78 -2.87 -5.38
CA ARG A 45 -5.13 -2.38 -5.71
C ARG A 45 -5.13 -0.86 -5.85
N LEU A 46 -4.47 -0.16 -4.93
CA LEU A 46 -4.40 1.30 -4.98
C LEU A 46 -3.62 1.77 -6.21
N LEU A 47 -2.52 1.09 -6.52
CA LEU A 47 -1.72 1.42 -7.70
C LEU A 47 -2.53 1.22 -8.97
N GLY A 48 -3.30 0.13 -9.06
CA GLY A 48 -4.16 -0.13 -10.20
C GLY A 48 -5.21 0.95 -10.40
N GLU A 49 -5.85 1.37 -9.30
CA GLU A 49 -6.84 2.45 -9.37
C GLU A 49 -6.21 3.79 -9.74
N LEU A 50 -5.05 4.09 -9.18
CA LEU A 50 -4.32 5.31 -9.50
C LEU A 50 -3.93 5.35 -10.97
N ARG A 51 -3.43 4.24 -11.48
CA ARG A 51 -3.07 4.12 -12.89
C ARG A 51 -4.27 4.38 -13.79
N SER A 52 -5.43 3.81 -13.45
CA SER A 52 -6.66 4.03 -14.21
C SER A 52 -7.06 5.51 -14.21
N CYS A 53 -6.94 6.19 -13.08
CA CYS A 53 -7.23 7.62 -12.99
C CYS A 53 -6.30 8.44 -13.87
N LEU A 54 -5.01 8.13 -13.88
CA LEU A 54 -4.02 8.85 -14.67
C LEU A 54 -4.24 8.63 -16.18
N LEU A 55 -4.57 7.40 -16.57
CA LEU A 55 -4.87 7.09 -17.97
C LEU A 55 -6.15 7.78 -18.44
N ALA A 56 -7.16 7.86 -17.60
CA ALA A 56 -8.40 8.56 -17.91
C ALA A 56 -8.18 10.07 -18.05
N ALA A 57 -7.28 10.63 -17.25
CA ALA A 57 -6.98 12.06 -17.29
C ALA A 57 -6.33 12.50 -18.61
N ASP A 58 -5.67 11.59 -19.31
CA ASP A 58 -5.02 11.87 -20.60
C ASP A 58 -6.01 11.99 -21.75
N ARG A 59 -7.27 11.72 -21.53
CA ARG A 59 -8.31 11.79 -22.57
C ARG A 59 -9.06 13.11 -22.49
#